data_53e028a51fc8b7c1512dec618beb2412
#
_entry.id   53e028a51fc8b7c1512dec618beb2412
#
_cell.length_a   1.000
_cell.length_b   1.000
_cell.length_c   1.000
_cell.angle_alpha   90.00
_cell.angle_beta   90.00
_cell.angle_gamma   90.00
#
_symmetry.space_group_name_H-M   'P 1'
#
loop_
_entity.id
_entity.type
_entity.pdbx_description
1 polymer ?
#
loop_
_entity_poly.entity_id
_entity_poly.type
_entity_poly.pdbx_seq_one_letter_code
_entity_poly.pdbx_strand_id
1 'polypeptide(L)'
;MPFDDMKILMKEASPMFSQNNLVRNIVEKKNQAELRMKAELENKMTPEQREEQKKRQEMDAKIKIGERFPDAKVKDNAGNMKLLSDYVGKGKYVLIDFWASWCGPCRHEMPNVKAAYEKYASKGFEVISISTDRKLKPWRAAIEELGMNWVQLLDVDASDIYGIYAIPRTFLVDPTGIVIDKNLRGEKLEEALSKLFE
;
A
#
# COMPACT_ATOMS: atom_id res chain seq x y z
N MET A 1 -1.08 21.63 -6.52
CA MET A 1 0.00 21.09 -5.68
C MET A 1 -0.64 20.25 -4.59
N PRO A 2 -0.42 18.93 -4.56
CA PRO A 2 -0.92 18.08 -3.51
C PRO A 2 -0.31 18.48 -2.17
N PHE A 3 -1.02 18.21 -1.11
CA PHE A 3 -0.74 18.74 0.23
C PHE A 3 0.45 18.08 0.92
N ASP A 4 0.75 16.83 0.56
CA ASP A 4 1.90 16.10 1.07
C ASP A 4 3.22 16.67 0.56
N ASP A 5 3.24 17.23 -0.65
CA ASP A 5 4.41 17.94 -1.20
C ASP A 5 4.79 19.19 -0.38
N MET A 6 3.79 19.85 0.22
CA MET A 6 4.03 21.01 1.07
C MET A 6 4.61 20.62 2.44
N LYS A 7 4.26 19.44 2.98
CA LYS A 7 4.90 18.90 4.19
C LYS A 7 6.37 18.53 3.96
N ILE A 8 6.67 17.98 2.80
CA ILE A 8 8.05 17.63 2.40
C ILE A 8 8.84 18.91 2.19
N LEU A 9 8.32 19.88 1.43
CA LEU A 9 8.96 21.18 1.23
C LEU A 9 9.18 21.96 2.53
N MET A 10 8.27 21.84 3.50
CA MET A 10 8.44 22.45 4.82
C MET A 10 9.46 21.73 5.71
N LYS A 11 9.68 20.42 5.50
CA LYS A 11 10.71 19.64 6.20
C LYS A 11 12.10 19.90 5.63
N GLU A 12 12.19 20.22 4.35
CA GLU A 12 13.43 20.53 3.63
C GLU A 12 13.69 22.04 3.52
N ALA A 13 12.68 22.88 3.82
CA ALA A 13 12.84 24.33 3.81
C ALA A 13 13.85 24.74 4.87
N SER A 14 14.82 25.52 4.42
CA SER A 14 15.85 26.19 5.23
C SER A 14 15.32 26.66 6.59
N PRO A 15 16.11 26.65 7.67
CA PRO A 15 15.75 27.19 8.99
C PRO A 15 15.08 28.58 8.96
N MET A 16 15.35 29.37 7.90
CA MET A 16 14.74 30.66 7.67
C MET A 16 13.21 30.63 7.41
N PHE A 17 12.66 29.53 6.82
CA PHE A 17 11.22 29.36 6.62
C PHE A 17 10.50 28.86 7.87
N SER A 18 11.15 28.01 8.67
CA SER A 18 10.58 27.51 9.93
C SER A 18 10.45 28.59 11.01
N GLN A 19 11.17 29.69 10.89
CA GLN A 19 11.10 30.87 11.79
C GLN A 19 10.07 31.91 11.32
N ASN A 20 9.49 31.78 10.13
CA ASN A 20 8.49 32.72 9.64
C ASN A 20 7.15 32.48 10.36
N ASN A 21 6.81 33.38 11.30
CA ASN A 21 5.59 33.34 12.09
C ASN A 21 4.31 33.25 11.23
N LEU A 22 4.32 33.83 10.02
CA LEU A 22 3.18 33.75 9.10
C LEU A 22 2.96 32.33 8.58
N VAL A 23 4.01 31.64 8.15
CA VAL A 23 3.94 30.25 7.67
C VAL A 23 3.49 29.31 8.81
N ARG A 24 4.08 29.49 10.00
CA ARG A 24 3.66 28.73 11.18
C ARG A 24 2.17 28.93 11.50
N ASN A 25 1.68 30.17 11.52
CA ASN A 25 0.28 30.47 11.77
C ASN A 25 -0.66 29.88 10.72
N ILE A 26 -0.27 29.87 9.43
CA ILE A 26 -1.06 29.25 8.35
C ILE A 26 -1.15 27.74 8.56
N VAL A 27 -0.03 27.09 8.89
CA VAL A 27 0.01 25.64 9.15
C VAL A 27 -0.82 25.27 10.39
N GLU A 28 -0.68 26.03 11.48
CA GLU A 28 -1.46 25.81 12.71
C GLU A 28 -2.97 25.99 12.47
N LYS A 29 -3.38 27.05 11.78
CA LYS A 29 -4.81 27.27 11.43
C LYS A 29 -5.36 26.13 10.58
N LYS A 30 -4.56 25.62 9.63
CA LYS A 30 -4.97 24.51 8.79
C LYS A 30 -5.07 23.21 9.57
N ASN A 31 -4.07 22.88 10.41
CA ASN A 31 -4.13 21.71 11.28
C ASN A 31 -5.35 21.77 12.22
N GLN A 32 -5.67 22.95 12.75
CA GLN A 32 -6.89 23.15 13.56
C GLN A 32 -8.17 22.95 12.75
N ALA A 33 -8.22 23.43 11.49
CA ALA A 33 -9.38 23.23 10.62
C ALA A 33 -9.57 21.75 10.27
N GLU A 34 -8.51 21.03 9.98
CA GLU A 34 -8.54 19.57 9.72
C GLU A 34 -9.01 18.79 10.96
N LEU A 35 -8.50 19.15 12.16
CA LEU A 35 -8.93 18.56 13.42
C LEU A 35 -10.41 18.80 13.70
N ARG A 36 -10.91 20.02 13.44
CA ARG A 36 -12.34 20.35 13.58
C ARG A 36 -13.21 19.58 12.62
N MET A 37 -12.82 19.51 11.34
CA MET A 37 -13.54 18.71 10.33
C MET A 37 -13.57 17.23 10.72
N LYS A 38 -12.45 16.68 11.21
CA LYS A 38 -12.37 15.30 11.65
C LYS A 38 -13.29 15.04 12.84
N ALA A 39 -13.29 15.92 13.85
CA ALA A 39 -14.18 15.82 15.01
C ALA A 39 -15.67 15.95 14.62
N GLU A 40 -16.00 16.81 13.66
CA GLU A 40 -17.35 16.96 13.15
C GLU A 40 -17.85 15.72 12.40
N LEU A 41 -16.96 15.11 11.60
CA LEU A 41 -17.24 13.83 10.94
C LEU A 41 -17.45 12.70 11.96
N GLU A 42 -16.59 12.60 12.97
CA GLU A 42 -16.71 11.61 14.04
C GLU A 42 -18.02 11.77 14.84
N ASN A 43 -18.45 13.03 15.09
CA ASN A 43 -19.70 13.30 15.76
C ASN A 43 -20.95 12.92 14.94
N LYS A 44 -20.85 12.91 13.61
CA LYS A 44 -21.94 12.49 12.70
C LYS A 44 -22.01 10.98 12.51
N MET A 45 -20.98 10.23 12.96
CA MET A 45 -20.93 8.78 12.82
C MET A 45 -21.80 8.09 13.88
N THR A 46 -22.45 6.99 13.47
CA THR A 46 -23.12 6.09 14.42
C THR A 46 -22.09 5.36 15.30
N PRO A 47 -22.49 4.80 16.45
CA PRO A 47 -21.61 3.98 17.28
C PRO A 47 -20.94 2.84 16.50
N GLU A 48 -21.71 2.15 15.64
CA GLU A 48 -21.21 1.06 14.81
C GLU A 48 -20.15 1.55 13.81
N GLN A 49 -20.39 2.71 13.17
CA GLN A 49 -19.43 3.30 12.25
C GLN A 49 -18.12 3.70 12.93
N ARG A 50 -18.19 4.20 14.18
CA ARG A 50 -16.99 4.53 14.97
C ARG A 50 -16.19 3.28 15.31
N GLU A 51 -16.89 2.21 15.72
CA GLU A 51 -16.25 0.93 16.04
C GLU A 51 -15.58 0.31 14.79
N GLU A 52 -16.27 0.33 13.66
CA GLU A 52 -15.71 -0.12 12.38
C GLU A 52 -14.49 0.72 11.97
N GLN A 53 -14.54 2.04 12.11
CA GLN A 53 -13.42 2.93 11.82
C GLN A 53 -12.23 2.64 12.73
N LYS A 54 -12.46 2.45 14.03
CA LYS A 54 -11.43 2.09 15.00
C LYS A 54 -10.76 0.76 14.62
N LYS A 55 -11.55 -0.25 14.29
CA LYS A 55 -11.06 -1.56 13.84
C LYS A 55 -10.22 -1.44 12.57
N ARG A 56 -10.66 -0.62 11.61
CA ARG A 56 -9.87 -0.33 10.39
C ARG A 56 -8.55 0.33 10.71
N GLN A 57 -8.53 1.30 11.62
CA GLN A 57 -7.29 1.98 12.05
C GLN A 57 -6.33 1.01 12.77
N GLU A 58 -6.85 0.15 13.66
CA GLU A 58 -6.06 -0.88 14.33
C GLU A 58 -5.45 -1.87 13.34
N MET A 59 -6.21 -2.30 12.34
CA MET A 59 -5.72 -3.17 11.29
C MET A 59 -4.69 -2.46 10.39
N ASP A 60 -4.91 -1.21 10.02
CA ASP A 60 -3.95 -0.42 9.23
C ASP A 60 -2.63 -0.18 9.97
N ALA A 61 -2.69 -0.11 11.29
CA ALA A 61 -1.53 0.08 12.15
C ALA A 61 -0.66 -1.20 12.32
N LYS A 62 -1.14 -2.37 11.89
CA LYS A 62 -0.35 -3.62 11.97
C LYS A 62 0.92 -3.57 11.13
N ILE A 63 0.87 -2.89 9.99
CA ILE A 63 2.02 -2.70 9.11
C ILE A 63 2.40 -1.22 9.13
N LYS A 64 3.61 -0.91 9.60
CA LYS A 64 4.10 0.46 9.70
C LYS A 64 5.22 0.74 8.71
N ILE A 65 5.23 1.94 8.17
CA ILE A 65 6.36 2.44 7.38
C ILE A 65 7.59 2.52 8.29
N GLY A 66 8.74 2.05 7.80
CA GLY A 66 9.99 1.97 8.55
C GLY A 66 10.20 0.65 9.30
N GLU A 67 9.19 -0.23 9.36
CA GLU A 67 9.31 -1.56 9.96
C GLU A 67 9.45 -2.65 8.89
N ARG A 68 10.04 -3.78 9.28
CA ARG A 68 10.14 -4.96 8.40
C ARG A 68 8.76 -5.51 8.11
N PHE A 69 8.51 -5.83 6.82
CA PHE A 69 7.27 -6.49 6.43
C PHE A 69 7.18 -7.87 7.10
N PRO A 70 6.08 -8.21 7.79
CA PRO A 70 5.95 -9.47 8.50
C PRO A 70 6.02 -10.67 7.54
N ASP A 71 6.68 -11.74 7.99
CA ASP A 71 6.71 -12.99 7.24
C ASP A 71 5.44 -13.81 7.49
N ALA A 72 4.95 -14.49 6.48
CA ALA A 72 3.80 -15.38 6.57
C ALA A 72 3.88 -16.53 5.58
N LYS A 73 3.14 -17.59 5.88
CA LYS A 73 2.96 -18.72 4.97
C LYS A 73 1.94 -18.37 3.91
N VAL A 74 2.33 -18.58 2.67
CA VAL A 74 1.51 -18.36 1.46
C VAL A 74 1.60 -19.61 0.57
N LYS A 75 0.70 -19.74 -0.39
CA LYS A 75 0.76 -20.81 -1.41
C LYS A 75 1.15 -20.21 -2.75
N ASP A 76 2.05 -20.86 -3.46
CA ASP A 76 2.33 -20.53 -4.86
C ASP A 76 1.21 -21.02 -5.80
N ASN A 77 1.32 -20.67 -7.08
CA ASN A 77 0.32 -21.08 -8.08
C ASN A 77 0.28 -22.61 -8.32
N ALA A 78 1.33 -23.35 -7.96
CA ALA A 78 1.36 -24.81 -8.00
C ALA A 78 0.74 -25.44 -6.73
N GLY A 79 0.46 -24.64 -5.70
CA GLY A 79 -0.11 -25.07 -4.43
C GLY A 79 0.92 -25.40 -3.36
N ASN A 80 2.20 -25.14 -3.62
CA ASN A 80 3.26 -25.37 -2.64
C ASN A 80 3.27 -24.28 -1.58
N MET A 81 3.54 -24.65 -0.33
CA MET A 81 3.74 -23.70 0.75
C MET A 81 5.07 -22.98 0.58
N LYS A 82 5.04 -21.67 0.72
CA LYS A 82 6.18 -20.76 0.67
C LYS A 82 6.15 -19.84 1.88
N LEU A 83 7.28 -19.20 2.17
CA LEU A 83 7.35 -18.05 3.06
C LEU A 83 7.41 -16.78 2.22
N LEU A 84 6.77 -15.71 2.68
CA LEU A 84 6.84 -14.44 1.97
C LEU A 84 8.28 -13.89 1.93
N SER A 85 9.07 -14.19 2.96
CA SER A 85 10.51 -13.91 2.99
C SER A 85 11.33 -14.63 1.91
N ASP A 86 10.78 -15.62 1.20
CA ASP A 86 11.44 -16.20 0.02
C ASP A 86 11.51 -15.19 -1.15
N TYR A 87 10.65 -14.18 -1.13
CA TYR A 87 10.48 -13.19 -2.21
C TYR A 87 10.85 -11.76 -1.78
N VAL A 88 10.62 -11.40 -0.52
CA VAL A 88 10.82 -10.04 0.02
C VAL A 88 12.17 -9.93 0.69
N GLY A 89 12.84 -8.77 0.58
CA GLY A 89 14.18 -8.56 1.17
C GLY A 89 15.30 -9.29 0.43
N LYS A 90 15.15 -9.49 -0.88
CA LYS A 90 16.12 -10.17 -1.76
C LYS A 90 16.85 -9.22 -2.72
N GLY A 91 17.04 -7.98 -2.31
CA GLY A 91 17.78 -6.99 -3.10
C GLY A 91 16.95 -6.25 -4.16
N LYS A 92 15.62 -6.42 -4.15
CA LYS A 92 14.69 -5.71 -5.03
C LYS A 92 13.73 -4.87 -4.23
N TYR A 93 13.23 -3.77 -4.82
CA TYR A 93 12.00 -3.12 -4.36
C TYR A 93 10.82 -4.00 -4.73
N VAL A 94 9.90 -4.22 -3.82
CA VAL A 94 8.77 -5.13 -4.01
C VAL A 94 7.46 -4.41 -3.76
N LEU A 95 6.56 -4.40 -4.74
CA LEU A 95 5.17 -4.06 -4.53
C LEU A 95 4.41 -5.32 -4.11
N ILE A 96 3.92 -5.36 -2.88
CA ILE A 96 3.03 -6.41 -2.40
C ILE A 96 1.60 -5.90 -2.60
N ASP A 97 0.83 -6.60 -3.44
CA ASP A 97 -0.54 -6.24 -3.80
C ASP A 97 -1.53 -7.31 -3.34
N PHE A 98 -2.43 -6.94 -2.43
CA PHE A 98 -3.52 -7.81 -1.98
C PHE A 98 -4.77 -7.57 -2.83
N TRP A 99 -5.25 -8.63 -3.44
CA TRP A 99 -6.35 -8.60 -4.39
C TRP A 99 -7.26 -9.84 -4.33
N ALA A 100 -8.25 -9.91 -5.20
CA ALA A 100 -9.00 -11.13 -5.47
C ALA A 100 -9.61 -11.08 -6.88
N SER A 101 -9.88 -12.25 -7.46
CA SER A 101 -10.46 -12.38 -8.80
C SER A 101 -11.84 -11.74 -8.94
N TRP A 102 -12.61 -11.70 -7.86
CA TRP A 102 -13.94 -11.09 -7.77
C TRP A 102 -13.92 -9.58 -7.41
N CYS A 103 -12.74 -9.02 -7.08
CA CYS A 103 -12.60 -7.63 -6.67
C CYS A 103 -12.55 -6.71 -7.90
N GLY A 104 -13.65 -6.07 -8.24
CA GLY A 104 -13.73 -5.13 -9.37
C GLY A 104 -12.69 -4.01 -9.33
N PRO A 105 -12.55 -3.25 -8.23
CA PRO A 105 -11.52 -2.21 -8.09
C PRO A 105 -10.09 -2.75 -8.24
N CYS A 106 -9.81 -3.99 -7.75
CA CYS A 106 -8.49 -4.61 -7.92
C CYS A 106 -8.20 -4.88 -9.40
N ARG A 107 -9.16 -5.47 -10.11
CA ARG A 107 -9.03 -5.74 -11.56
C ARG A 107 -8.82 -4.46 -12.38
N HIS A 108 -9.46 -3.37 -11.96
CA HIS A 108 -9.31 -2.06 -12.60
C HIS A 108 -7.90 -1.47 -12.41
N GLU A 109 -7.23 -1.79 -11.29
CA GLU A 109 -5.87 -1.34 -10.99
C GLU A 109 -4.78 -2.15 -11.71
N MET A 110 -5.06 -3.39 -12.12
CA MET A 110 -4.06 -4.27 -12.74
C MET A 110 -3.32 -3.68 -13.96
N PRO A 111 -3.94 -2.91 -14.86
CA PRO A 111 -3.21 -2.24 -15.94
C PRO A 111 -2.09 -1.31 -15.44
N ASN A 112 -2.30 -0.57 -14.36
CA ASN A 112 -1.30 0.32 -13.76
C ASN A 112 -0.16 -0.49 -13.13
N VAL A 113 -0.48 -1.56 -12.40
CA VAL A 113 0.52 -2.47 -11.83
C VAL A 113 1.35 -3.13 -12.93
N LYS A 114 0.72 -3.56 -14.01
CA LYS A 114 1.39 -4.16 -15.18
C LYS A 114 2.34 -3.18 -15.85
N ALA A 115 1.88 -1.95 -16.11
CA ALA A 115 2.72 -0.91 -16.70
C ALA A 115 3.94 -0.59 -15.82
N ALA A 116 3.75 -0.51 -14.52
CA ALA A 116 4.84 -0.33 -13.55
C ALA A 116 5.82 -1.51 -13.57
N TYR A 117 5.31 -2.74 -13.59
CA TYR A 117 6.17 -3.93 -13.67
C TYR A 117 6.99 -3.95 -14.96
N GLU A 118 6.36 -3.73 -16.12
CA GLU A 118 7.04 -3.70 -17.40
C GLU A 118 8.13 -2.60 -17.49
N LYS A 119 7.88 -1.44 -16.90
CA LYS A 119 8.82 -0.30 -16.90
C LYS A 119 10.00 -0.48 -15.95
N TYR A 120 9.79 -1.07 -14.77
CA TYR A 120 10.78 -1.04 -13.68
C TYR A 120 11.37 -2.40 -13.30
N ALA A 121 10.86 -3.53 -13.79
CA ALA A 121 11.35 -4.86 -13.41
C ALA A 121 12.84 -5.05 -13.72
N SER A 122 13.31 -4.55 -14.89
CA SER A 122 14.75 -4.62 -15.28
C SER A 122 15.64 -3.72 -14.42
N LYS A 123 15.06 -2.76 -13.69
CA LYS A 123 15.77 -1.83 -12.81
C LYS A 123 15.81 -2.29 -11.35
N GLY A 124 15.29 -3.49 -11.04
CA GLY A 124 15.29 -4.02 -9.68
C GLY A 124 13.96 -3.88 -8.94
N PHE A 125 12.86 -3.75 -9.67
CA PHE A 125 11.50 -3.79 -9.13
C PHE A 125 10.87 -5.16 -9.32
N GLU A 126 10.03 -5.58 -8.38
CA GLU A 126 9.25 -6.81 -8.44
C GLU A 126 7.82 -6.56 -7.95
N VAL A 127 6.89 -7.35 -8.44
CA VAL A 127 5.50 -7.35 -7.95
C VAL A 127 5.18 -8.73 -7.39
N ILE A 128 4.51 -8.75 -6.24
CA ILE A 128 3.97 -9.96 -5.63
C ILE A 128 2.49 -9.70 -5.38
N SER A 129 1.62 -10.38 -6.14
CA SER A 129 0.18 -10.31 -5.89
C SER A 129 -0.26 -11.46 -5.00
N ILE A 130 -0.85 -11.12 -3.85
CA ILE A 130 -1.37 -12.09 -2.87
C ILE A 130 -2.89 -12.05 -2.96
N SER A 131 -3.46 -13.15 -3.45
CA SER A 131 -4.91 -13.27 -3.58
C SER A 131 -5.55 -13.77 -2.30
N THR A 132 -6.70 -13.18 -1.96
CA THR A 132 -7.59 -13.64 -0.88
C THR A 132 -8.71 -14.55 -1.40
N ASP A 133 -8.58 -15.08 -2.61
CA ASP A 133 -9.54 -16.02 -3.18
C ASP A 133 -9.62 -17.34 -2.39
N ARG A 134 -10.83 -17.83 -2.18
CA ARG A 134 -11.05 -19.15 -1.57
C ARG A 134 -10.98 -20.29 -2.57
N LYS A 135 -11.06 -20.01 -3.87
CA LYS A 135 -11.13 -21.00 -4.95
C LYS A 135 -10.00 -20.77 -5.95
N LEU A 136 -9.21 -21.80 -6.21
CA LEU A 136 -8.06 -21.73 -7.14
C LEU A 136 -8.48 -21.46 -8.60
N LYS A 137 -9.60 -22.07 -9.04
CA LYS A 137 -10.01 -21.98 -10.46
C LYS A 137 -10.31 -20.54 -10.91
N PRO A 138 -11.17 -19.73 -10.23
CA PRO A 138 -11.41 -18.36 -10.63
C PRO A 138 -10.15 -17.48 -10.47
N TRP A 139 -9.33 -17.71 -9.44
CA TRP A 139 -8.07 -17.01 -9.25
C TRP A 139 -7.11 -17.21 -10.44
N ARG A 140 -6.85 -18.48 -10.84
CA ARG A 140 -5.99 -18.79 -11.98
C ARG A 140 -6.52 -18.22 -13.30
N ALA A 141 -7.83 -18.33 -13.51
CA ALA A 141 -8.46 -17.75 -14.70
C ALA A 141 -8.28 -16.23 -14.78
N ALA A 142 -8.40 -15.53 -13.64
CA ALA A 142 -8.20 -14.09 -13.59
C ALA A 142 -6.73 -13.67 -13.79
N ILE A 143 -5.77 -14.45 -13.28
CA ILE A 143 -4.32 -14.23 -13.54
C ILE A 143 -4.04 -14.28 -15.04
N GLU A 144 -4.57 -15.30 -15.73
CA GLU A 144 -4.40 -15.49 -17.17
C GLU A 144 -5.10 -14.37 -17.97
N GLU A 145 -6.36 -14.09 -17.65
CA GLU A 145 -7.16 -13.03 -18.29
C GLU A 145 -6.51 -11.65 -18.18
N LEU A 146 -5.95 -11.31 -17.01
CA LEU A 146 -5.32 -10.02 -16.74
C LEU A 146 -3.85 -9.95 -17.19
N GLY A 147 -3.27 -11.07 -17.62
CA GLY A 147 -1.88 -11.16 -18.06
C GLY A 147 -0.87 -10.82 -16.96
N MET A 148 -1.10 -11.31 -15.75
CA MET A 148 -0.29 -11.04 -14.56
C MET A 148 0.97 -11.91 -14.55
N ASN A 149 2.04 -11.49 -15.22
CA ASN A 149 3.26 -12.28 -15.47
C ASN A 149 4.32 -12.16 -14.34
N TRP A 150 3.92 -11.81 -13.14
CA TRP A 150 4.77 -11.71 -11.95
C TRP A 150 4.36 -12.73 -10.89
N VAL A 151 5.01 -12.70 -9.73
CA VAL A 151 4.77 -13.65 -8.64
C VAL A 151 3.33 -13.61 -8.17
N GLN A 152 2.66 -14.75 -8.21
CA GLN A 152 1.28 -14.92 -7.81
C GLN A 152 1.20 -15.88 -6.63
N LEU A 153 0.68 -15.38 -5.51
CA LEU A 153 0.54 -16.14 -4.27
C LEU A 153 -0.91 -16.14 -3.81
N LEU A 154 -1.28 -17.16 -3.06
CA LEU A 154 -2.58 -17.28 -2.43
C LEU A 154 -2.40 -17.13 -0.91
N ASP A 155 -3.15 -16.22 -0.35
CA ASP A 155 -3.25 -16.06 1.09
C ASP A 155 -4.15 -17.16 1.67
N VAL A 156 -3.65 -17.81 2.71
CA VAL A 156 -4.44 -18.79 3.46
C VAL A 156 -4.90 -18.19 4.79
N ASP A 157 -4.06 -17.33 5.41
CA ASP A 157 -4.30 -16.73 6.72
C ASP A 157 -3.69 -15.31 6.85
N ALA A 158 -3.21 -14.72 5.76
CA ALA A 158 -2.39 -13.50 5.81
C ALA A 158 -3.20 -12.22 6.07
N SER A 159 -4.51 -12.20 5.77
CA SER A 159 -5.36 -11.04 6.05
C SER A 159 -5.30 -10.61 7.52
N ASP A 160 -5.24 -11.58 8.43
CA ASP A 160 -5.13 -11.28 9.86
C ASP A 160 -3.73 -10.78 10.26
N ILE A 161 -2.68 -11.36 9.67
CA ILE A 161 -1.28 -10.97 9.94
C ILE A 161 -1.03 -9.55 9.43
N TYR A 162 -1.46 -9.26 8.21
CA TYR A 162 -1.18 -7.99 7.53
C TYR A 162 -2.22 -6.89 7.77
N GLY A 163 -3.29 -7.19 8.51
CA GLY A 163 -4.36 -6.23 8.76
C GLY A 163 -5.13 -5.86 7.50
N ILE A 164 -5.36 -6.82 6.61
CA ILE A 164 -6.10 -6.59 5.35
C ILE A 164 -7.60 -6.65 5.63
N TYR A 165 -8.22 -5.50 5.83
CA TYR A 165 -9.66 -5.36 6.03
C TYR A 165 -10.42 -5.03 4.74
N ALA A 166 -9.72 -4.53 3.72
CA ALA A 166 -10.27 -4.21 2.41
C ALA A 166 -9.20 -4.35 1.32
N ILE A 167 -9.62 -4.72 0.13
CA ILE A 167 -8.80 -4.82 -1.07
C ILE A 167 -9.36 -3.89 -2.16
N PRO A 168 -8.50 -3.37 -3.07
CA PRO A 168 -7.05 -3.59 -3.18
C PRO A 168 -6.27 -2.92 -2.06
N ARG A 169 -5.18 -3.55 -1.63
CA ARG A 169 -4.26 -3.03 -0.61
C ARG A 169 -2.84 -3.27 -1.05
N THR A 170 -2.01 -2.22 -1.05
CA THR A 170 -0.62 -2.33 -1.49
C THR A 170 0.36 -1.88 -0.43
N PHE A 171 1.54 -2.50 -0.43
CA PHE A 171 2.70 -2.11 0.37
C PHE A 171 3.92 -2.08 -0.54
N LEU A 172 4.70 -1.01 -0.49
CA LEU A 172 5.98 -0.93 -1.17
C LEU A 172 7.09 -1.22 -0.16
N VAL A 173 7.94 -2.17 -0.49
CA VAL A 173 8.99 -2.68 0.40
C VAL A 173 10.34 -2.47 -0.27
N ASP A 174 11.33 -2.02 0.48
CA ASP A 174 12.69 -1.80 0.01
C ASP A 174 13.49 -3.11 -0.18
N PRO A 175 14.70 -3.06 -0.79
CA PRO A 175 15.53 -4.24 -1.01
C PRO A 175 15.91 -5.02 0.25
N THR A 176 15.78 -4.44 1.44
CA THR A 176 16.08 -5.08 2.72
C THR A 176 14.84 -5.68 3.40
N GLY A 177 13.64 -5.42 2.87
CA GLY A 177 12.39 -5.91 3.42
C GLY A 177 11.68 -4.93 4.36
N ILE A 178 12.05 -3.65 4.32
CA ILE A 178 11.43 -2.58 5.11
C ILE A 178 10.30 -1.94 4.30
N VAL A 179 9.16 -1.72 4.92
CA VAL A 179 8.02 -1.01 4.31
C VAL A 179 8.34 0.46 4.16
N ILE A 180 8.30 0.97 2.93
CA ILE A 180 8.59 2.38 2.64
C ILE A 180 7.35 3.18 2.25
N ASP A 181 6.28 2.52 1.76
CA ASP A 181 5.02 3.18 1.43
C ASP A 181 3.84 2.20 1.45
N LYS A 182 2.61 2.74 1.47
CA LYS A 182 1.35 1.97 1.52
C LYS A 182 0.28 2.61 0.63
N ASN A 183 -0.64 1.77 0.12
CA ASN A 183 -1.82 2.20 -0.65
C ASN A 183 -1.50 2.96 -1.95
N LEU A 184 -0.40 2.60 -2.58
CA LEU A 184 0.00 3.14 -3.88
C LEU A 184 -0.90 2.56 -4.98
N ARG A 185 -1.51 3.44 -5.79
CA ARG A 185 -2.39 3.09 -6.93
C ARG A 185 -2.34 4.18 -7.99
N GLY A 186 -2.58 3.79 -9.25
CA GLY A 186 -2.61 4.73 -10.37
C GLY A 186 -1.38 5.61 -10.44
N GLU A 187 -1.58 6.90 -10.58
CA GLU A 187 -0.51 7.90 -10.66
C GLU A 187 0.42 7.90 -9.45
N LYS A 188 -0.10 7.64 -8.24
CA LYS A 188 0.74 7.59 -7.03
C LYS A 188 1.74 6.44 -7.05
N LEU A 189 1.39 5.30 -7.66
CA LEU A 189 2.33 4.19 -7.84
C LEU A 189 3.46 4.61 -8.78
N GLU A 190 3.12 5.22 -9.90
CA GLU A 190 4.10 5.71 -10.88
C GLU A 190 5.01 6.79 -10.26
N GLU A 191 4.45 7.77 -9.56
CA GLU A 191 5.22 8.82 -8.89
C GLU A 191 6.21 8.27 -7.85
N ALA A 192 5.77 7.26 -7.06
CA ALA A 192 6.64 6.63 -6.06
C ALA A 192 7.79 5.86 -6.71
N LEU A 193 7.51 5.12 -7.78
CA LEU A 193 8.53 4.33 -8.48
C LEU A 193 9.48 5.21 -9.29
N SER A 194 8.99 6.26 -9.93
CA SER A 194 9.86 7.19 -10.66
C SER A 194 10.88 7.86 -9.74
N LYS A 195 10.50 8.25 -8.53
CA LYS A 195 11.43 8.79 -7.52
C LYS A 195 12.51 7.80 -7.05
N LEU A 196 12.25 6.49 -7.17
CA LEU A 196 13.21 5.45 -6.75
C LEU A 196 14.14 5.01 -7.88
N PHE A 197 13.70 5.12 -9.14
CA PHE A 197 14.39 4.53 -10.28
C PHE A 197 14.83 5.53 -11.36
N GLU A 198 14.40 6.78 -11.29
CA GLU A 198 14.74 7.90 -12.17
C GLU A 198 15.46 9.02 -11.43
#